data_c28d2b3479f38ac0e1c57c0704f0c85b
#
_entry.id   c28d2b3479f38ac0e1c57c0704f0c85b
#
_cell.length_a   1.000
_cell.length_b   1.000
_cell.length_c   1.000
_cell.angle_alpha   90.00
_cell.angle_beta   90.00
_cell.angle_gamma   90.00
#
_symmetry.space_group_name_H-M   'P 1'
#
loop_
_entity.id
_entity.type
_entity.pdbx_description
1 polymer ?
#
loop_
_entity_poly.entity_id
_entity_poly.type
_entity_poly.pdbx_seq_one_letter_code
_entity_poly.pdbx_strand_id
1 'polypeptide(L)'
;MQKPPEPEKPLTEGQAKAMTFSSRMLAADKTLATLSRKGTDTSIPGSRADYGVGAVVNMFSPPEQQMLDQAKRDFINATLRRESGAVISPAEFENGDKQYFPQIGDSRLVKEQKARNRRIAIEGIRADVPKAMQPEVDRISNGGAMNDDPLGLRGGR
;
A
#
# COMPACT_ATOMS: atom_id res chain seq x y z
N MET A 1 -26.11 35.88 0.26
CA MET A 1 -25.48 35.44 -0.99
C MET A 1 -24.25 34.62 -0.62
N GLN A 2 -24.29 33.30 -0.80
CA GLN A 2 -23.11 32.45 -0.65
C GLN A 2 -22.20 32.68 -1.87
N LYS A 3 -20.92 33.03 -1.61
CA LYS A 3 -19.89 33.10 -2.64
C LYS A 3 -19.84 31.75 -3.38
N PRO A 4 -19.84 31.71 -4.71
CA PRO A 4 -19.66 30.43 -5.43
C PRO A 4 -18.37 29.73 -4.93
N PRO A 5 -18.36 28.40 -4.81
CA PRO A 5 -17.13 27.69 -4.45
C PRO A 5 -16.03 28.06 -5.45
N GLU A 6 -14.88 28.45 -4.92
CA GLU A 6 -13.71 28.68 -5.77
C GLU A 6 -13.35 27.36 -6.46
N PRO A 7 -12.98 27.40 -7.75
CA PRO A 7 -12.56 26.21 -8.45
C PRO A 7 -11.39 25.56 -7.71
N GLU A 8 -11.52 24.27 -7.37
CA GLU A 8 -10.46 23.54 -6.69
C GLU A 8 -9.18 23.60 -7.54
N LYS A 9 -8.09 24.07 -6.93
CA LYS A 9 -6.80 24.09 -7.62
C LYS A 9 -6.38 22.66 -7.97
N PRO A 10 -5.93 22.40 -9.22
CA PRO A 10 -5.44 21.09 -9.59
C PRO A 10 -4.29 20.65 -8.68
N LEU A 11 -4.23 19.36 -8.38
CA LEU A 11 -3.13 18.80 -7.58
C LEU A 11 -1.80 19.00 -8.29
N THR A 12 -0.77 19.33 -7.53
CA THR A 12 0.60 19.26 -8.04
C THR A 12 0.99 17.81 -8.29
N GLU A 13 2.01 17.59 -9.12
CA GLU A 13 2.53 16.23 -9.38
C GLU A 13 2.94 15.52 -8.08
N GLY A 14 3.60 16.24 -7.16
CA GLY A 14 3.99 15.71 -5.86
C GLY A 14 2.79 15.29 -5.01
N GLN A 15 1.74 16.09 -4.97
CA GLN A 15 0.50 15.78 -4.26
C GLN A 15 -0.24 14.59 -4.87
N ALA A 16 -0.31 14.50 -6.19
CA ALA A 16 -0.90 13.35 -6.88
C ALA A 16 -0.12 12.05 -6.61
N LYS A 17 1.21 12.10 -6.64
CA LYS A 17 2.07 10.97 -6.25
C LYS A 17 1.87 10.59 -4.78
N ALA A 18 1.84 11.57 -3.88
CA ALA A 18 1.60 11.31 -2.45
C ALA A 18 0.25 10.65 -2.22
N MET A 19 -0.80 11.09 -2.89
CA MET A 19 -2.14 10.49 -2.84
C MET A 19 -2.12 9.03 -3.31
N THR A 20 -1.49 8.74 -4.46
CA THR A 20 -1.38 7.38 -5.00
C THR A 20 -0.59 6.46 -4.07
N PHE A 21 0.58 6.89 -3.60
CA PHE A 21 1.43 6.07 -2.74
C PHE A 21 0.82 5.84 -1.36
N SER A 22 0.25 6.87 -0.73
CA SER A 22 -0.42 6.72 0.56
C SER A 22 -1.64 5.80 0.48
N SER A 23 -2.43 5.86 -0.58
CA SER A 23 -3.57 4.96 -0.80
C SER A 23 -3.13 3.50 -0.92
N ARG A 24 -2.06 3.23 -1.68
CA ARG A 24 -1.50 1.87 -1.84
C ARG A 24 -0.94 1.33 -0.54
N MET A 25 -0.16 2.14 0.19
CA MET A 25 0.41 1.72 1.47
C MET A 25 -0.66 1.46 2.52
N LEU A 26 -1.68 2.29 2.58
CA LEU A 26 -2.80 2.13 3.50
C LEU A 26 -3.63 0.88 3.16
N ALA A 27 -3.89 0.61 1.88
CA ALA A 27 -4.57 -0.60 1.43
C ALA A 27 -3.76 -1.86 1.80
N ALA A 28 -2.44 -1.83 1.62
CA ALA A 28 -1.56 -2.93 1.99
C ALA A 28 -1.57 -3.19 3.51
N ASP A 29 -1.50 -2.16 4.34
CA ASP A 29 -1.56 -2.30 5.81
C ASP A 29 -2.91 -2.84 6.28
N LYS A 30 -4.02 -2.41 5.66
CA LYS A 30 -5.37 -2.96 5.92
C LYS A 30 -5.49 -4.44 5.53
N THR A 31 -4.90 -4.83 4.40
CA THR A 31 -4.86 -6.23 3.96
C THR A 31 -4.10 -7.06 4.99
N LEU A 32 -2.93 -6.62 5.42
CA LEU A 32 -2.13 -7.29 6.44
C LEU A 32 -2.93 -7.45 7.76
N ALA A 33 -3.58 -6.39 8.22
CA ALA A 33 -4.39 -6.42 9.44
C ALA A 33 -5.59 -7.38 9.30
N THR A 34 -6.21 -7.46 8.13
CA THR A 34 -7.33 -8.36 7.85
C THR A 34 -6.88 -9.81 7.84
N LEU A 35 -5.77 -10.13 7.19
CA LEU A 35 -5.19 -11.47 7.14
C LEU A 35 -4.79 -11.92 8.54
N SER A 36 -4.13 -11.07 9.30
CA SER A 36 -3.74 -11.36 10.69
C SER A 36 -4.95 -11.66 11.58
N ARG A 37 -6.05 -10.90 11.44
CA ARG A 37 -7.30 -11.16 12.19
C ARG A 37 -7.97 -12.49 11.79
N LYS A 38 -7.79 -12.93 10.55
CA LYS A 38 -8.27 -14.24 10.07
C LYS A 38 -7.38 -15.41 10.52
N GLY A 39 -6.29 -15.14 11.23
CA GLY A 39 -5.35 -16.15 11.71
C GLY A 39 -4.29 -16.54 10.69
N THR A 40 -4.16 -15.82 9.59
CA THR A 40 -3.07 -16.05 8.63
C THR A 40 -1.74 -15.65 9.28
N ASP A 41 -0.75 -16.53 9.21
CA ASP A 41 0.59 -16.21 9.68
C ASP A 41 1.27 -15.22 8.73
N THR A 42 1.29 -13.96 9.13
CA THR A 42 1.87 -12.86 8.33
C THR A 42 3.40 -12.78 8.42
N SER A 43 4.03 -13.66 9.18
CA SER A 43 5.50 -13.74 9.29
C SER A 43 6.14 -14.70 8.28
N ILE A 44 5.34 -15.53 7.61
CA ILE A 44 5.85 -16.43 6.57
C ILE A 44 6.41 -15.57 5.43
N PRO A 45 7.65 -15.84 4.97
CA PRO A 45 8.20 -15.16 3.81
C PRO A 45 7.26 -15.34 2.61
N GLY A 46 7.00 -14.26 1.92
CA GLY A 46 6.30 -14.34 0.66
C GLY A 46 6.99 -15.32 -0.28
N SER A 47 6.25 -15.87 -1.22
CA SER A 47 6.86 -16.70 -2.25
C SER A 47 8.03 -15.90 -2.85
N ARG A 48 9.23 -16.44 -2.77
CA ARG A 48 10.44 -15.86 -3.39
C ARG A 48 10.30 -15.93 -4.92
N ALA A 49 9.26 -15.29 -5.43
CA ALA A 49 8.93 -15.29 -6.85
C ALA A 49 10.04 -14.70 -7.74
N ASP A 50 11.00 -14.01 -7.13
CA ASP A 50 12.02 -13.27 -7.88
C ASP A 50 13.21 -14.11 -8.34
N TYR A 51 13.27 -15.39 -7.97
CA TYR A 51 14.41 -16.26 -8.31
C TYR A 51 14.08 -17.37 -9.31
N GLY A 52 13.19 -17.13 -10.26
CA GLY A 52 12.89 -18.10 -11.34
C GLY A 52 12.05 -19.32 -10.93
N VAL A 53 11.91 -19.58 -9.63
CA VAL A 53 11.07 -20.67 -9.09
C VAL A 53 9.70 -20.15 -8.65
N GLY A 54 9.53 -18.83 -8.64
CA GLY A 54 8.39 -18.16 -8.05
C GLY A 54 7.05 -18.47 -8.68
N ALA A 55 6.99 -18.68 -9.98
CA ALA A 55 5.73 -18.98 -10.65
C ALA A 55 5.15 -20.33 -10.18
N VAL A 56 6.02 -21.33 -9.98
CA VAL A 56 5.60 -22.67 -9.50
C VAL A 56 5.18 -22.61 -8.03
N VAL A 57 5.93 -21.88 -7.20
CA VAL A 57 5.59 -21.72 -5.78
C VAL A 57 4.28 -20.95 -5.62
N ASN A 58 4.05 -19.90 -6.41
CA ASN A 58 2.82 -19.13 -6.36
C ASN A 58 1.57 -19.93 -6.77
N MET A 59 1.71 -20.89 -7.70
CA MET A 59 0.62 -21.75 -8.13
C MET A 59 0.10 -22.64 -6.99
N PHE A 60 0.95 -23.00 -6.02
CA PHE A 60 0.60 -23.85 -4.88
C PHE A 60 0.40 -23.07 -3.57
N SER A 61 0.56 -21.75 -3.59
CA SER A 61 0.37 -20.91 -2.39
C SER A 61 -1.12 -20.65 -2.15
N PRO A 62 -1.58 -20.71 -0.89
CA PRO A 62 -2.94 -20.31 -0.54
C PRO A 62 -3.24 -18.86 -0.98
N PRO A 63 -4.50 -18.54 -1.33
CA PRO A 63 -4.88 -17.18 -1.74
C PRO A 63 -4.47 -16.10 -0.74
N GLU A 64 -4.58 -16.38 0.55
CA GLU A 64 -4.19 -15.46 1.63
C GLU A 64 -2.69 -15.15 1.59
N GLN A 65 -1.86 -16.14 1.27
CA GLN A 65 -0.42 -15.95 1.14
C GLN A 65 -0.08 -15.08 -0.08
N GLN A 66 -0.77 -15.30 -1.20
CA GLN A 66 -0.60 -14.47 -2.40
C GLN A 66 -1.03 -13.03 -2.15
N MET A 67 -2.13 -12.82 -1.41
CA MET A 67 -2.58 -11.49 -1.00
C MET A 67 -1.58 -10.79 -0.08
N LEU A 68 -0.98 -11.54 0.85
CA LEU A 68 0.06 -11.02 1.74
C LEU A 68 1.29 -10.56 0.94
N ASP A 69 1.77 -11.38 0.02
CA ASP A 69 2.92 -11.05 -0.83
C ASP A 69 2.66 -9.80 -1.67
N GLN A 70 1.50 -9.71 -2.27
CA GLN A 70 1.12 -8.56 -3.06
C GLN A 70 1.05 -7.28 -2.20
N ALA A 71 0.47 -7.37 -1.00
CA ALA A 71 0.40 -6.25 -0.08
C ALA A 71 1.80 -5.78 0.37
N LYS A 72 2.70 -6.70 0.69
CA LYS A 72 4.08 -6.39 1.03
C LYS A 72 4.80 -5.67 -0.12
N ARG A 73 4.67 -6.20 -1.36
CA ARG A 73 5.27 -5.60 -2.56
C ARG A 73 4.75 -4.20 -2.81
N ASP A 74 3.45 -3.98 -2.70
CA ASP A 74 2.84 -2.67 -2.90
C ASP A 74 3.33 -1.64 -1.89
N PHE A 75 3.41 -2.03 -0.62
CA PHE A 75 3.90 -1.16 0.45
C PHE A 75 5.37 -0.77 0.24
N ILE A 76 6.24 -1.76 0.04
CA ILE A 76 7.68 -1.56 -0.12
C ILE A 76 7.97 -0.73 -1.36
N ASN A 77 7.34 -1.07 -2.49
CA ASN A 77 7.50 -0.31 -3.73
C ASN A 77 7.05 1.14 -3.58
N ALA A 78 5.92 1.40 -2.91
CA ALA A 78 5.44 2.76 -2.68
C ALA A 78 6.40 3.57 -1.81
N THR A 79 6.94 2.95 -0.74
CA THR A 79 7.90 3.58 0.17
C THR A 79 9.20 3.92 -0.54
N LEU A 80 9.86 2.93 -1.17
CA LEU A 80 11.17 3.10 -1.77
C LEU A 80 11.15 3.99 -3.02
N ARG A 81 10.11 3.91 -3.85
CA ARG A 81 9.99 4.76 -5.04
C ARG A 81 9.79 6.22 -4.70
N ARG A 82 9.15 6.51 -3.57
CA ARG A 82 9.07 7.89 -3.11
C ARG A 82 10.44 8.45 -2.74
N GLU A 83 11.27 7.65 -2.08
CA GLU A 83 12.57 8.08 -1.56
C GLU A 83 13.61 8.26 -2.67
N SER A 84 13.68 7.34 -3.62
CA SER A 84 14.77 7.34 -4.62
C SER A 84 14.32 7.55 -6.06
N GLY A 85 13.07 7.25 -6.43
CA GLY A 85 12.60 7.27 -7.82
C GLY A 85 13.27 6.24 -8.74
N ALA A 86 14.25 5.49 -8.23
CA ALA A 86 15.05 4.53 -8.97
C ALA A 86 14.43 3.12 -9.02
N VAL A 87 15.03 2.24 -9.79
CA VAL A 87 14.70 0.82 -9.80
C VAL A 87 15.11 0.21 -8.45
N ILE A 88 14.18 -0.47 -7.79
CA ILE A 88 14.41 -1.11 -6.51
C ILE A 88 15.17 -2.41 -6.72
N SER A 89 16.33 -2.53 -6.09
CA SER A 89 17.11 -3.76 -6.10
C SER A 89 16.49 -4.85 -5.21
N PRO A 90 16.77 -6.14 -5.46
CA PRO A 90 16.33 -7.24 -4.60
C PRO A 90 16.76 -7.06 -3.14
N ALA A 91 17.95 -6.52 -2.89
CA ALA A 91 18.46 -6.28 -1.55
C ALA A 91 17.68 -5.18 -0.81
N GLU A 92 17.32 -4.10 -1.50
CA GLU A 92 16.47 -3.04 -0.93
C GLU A 92 15.07 -3.55 -0.61
N PHE A 93 14.52 -4.39 -1.50
CA PHE A 93 13.24 -5.02 -1.24
C PHE A 93 13.28 -5.92 0.00
N GLU A 94 14.30 -6.78 0.12
CA GLU A 94 14.49 -7.65 1.28
C GLU A 94 14.65 -6.86 2.58
N ASN A 95 15.41 -5.77 2.55
CA ASN A 95 15.58 -4.88 3.69
C ASN A 95 14.24 -4.22 4.08
N GLY A 96 13.46 -3.76 3.11
CA GLY A 96 12.12 -3.22 3.33
C GLY A 96 11.18 -4.25 3.94
N ASP A 97 11.20 -5.50 3.48
CA ASP A 97 10.39 -6.59 4.06
C ASP A 97 10.76 -6.81 5.52
N LYS A 98 12.04 -6.90 5.85
CA LYS A 98 12.53 -7.05 7.23
C LYS A 98 12.19 -5.85 8.12
N GLN A 99 12.21 -4.64 7.58
CA GLN A 99 11.96 -3.42 8.33
C GLN A 99 10.48 -3.20 8.66
N TYR A 100 9.60 -3.52 7.73
CA TYR A 100 8.19 -3.15 7.81
C TYR A 100 7.26 -4.33 8.12
N PHE A 101 7.65 -5.56 7.82
CA PHE A 101 6.76 -6.72 7.94
C PHE A 101 7.27 -7.76 8.93
N PRO A 102 6.36 -8.46 9.64
CA PRO A 102 6.72 -9.53 10.54
C PRO A 102 7.61 -10.57 9.86
N GLN A 103 8.60 -11.07 10.60
CA GLN A 103 9.48 -12.15 10.16
C GLN A 103 9.34 -13.33 11.12
N ILE A 104 9.68 -14.54 10.65
CA ILE A 104 9.75 -15.73 11.51
C ILE A 104 10.73 -15.46 12.65
N GLY A 105 10.29 -15.72 13.89
CA GLY A 105 11.10 -15.48 15.09
C GLY A 105 10.96 -14.09 15.70
N ASP A 106 10.25 -13.16 15.05
CA ASP A 106 9.98 -11.86 15.65
C ASP A 106 9.13 -12.00 16.92
N SER A 107 9.60 -11.39 18.01
CA SER A 107 8.81 -11.27 19.23
C SER A 107 7.57 -10.37 19.01
N ARG A 108 6.60 -10.45 19.92
CA ARG A 108 5.43 -9.56 19.89
C ARG A 108 5.82 -8.08 19.85
N LEU A 109 6.82 -7.68 20.65
CA LEU A 109 7.29 -6.29 20.70
C LEU A 109 7.88 -5.83 19.35
N VAL A 110 8.63 -6.70 18.67
CA VAL A 110 9.19 -6.41 17.35
C VAL A 110 8.06 -6.29 16.30
N LYS A 111 7.07 -7.17 16.33
CA LYS A 111 5.90 -7.08 15.45
C LYS A 111 5.13 -5.77 15.65
N GLU A 112 4.93 -5.34 16.89
CA GLU A 112 4.30 -4.05 17.22
C GLU A 112 5.15 -2.85 16.77
N GLN A 113 6.48 -2.92 16.90
CA GLN A 113 7.40 -1.90 16.39
C GLN A 113 7.28 -1.76 14.86
N LYS A 114 7.29 -2.87 14.13
CA LYS A 114 7.13 -2.88 12.67
C LYS A 114 5.78 -2.30 12.24
N ALA A 115 4.72 -2.60 12.98
CA ALA A 115 3.41 -1.99 12.74
C ALA A 115 3.42 -0.47 12.94
N ARG A 116 4.15 0.02 13.96
CA ARG A 116 4.35 1.47 14.13
C ARG A 116 5.15 2.07 12.99
N ASN A 117 6.22 1.41 12.54
CA ASN A 117 7.04 1.89 11.42
C ASN A 117 6.20 2.05 10.14
N ARG A 118 5.33 1.09 9.85
CA ARG A 118 4.40 1.22 8.70
C ARG A 118 3.48 2.42 8.84
N ARG A 119 2.89 2.64 10.01
CA ARG A 119 2.03 3.81 10.26
C ARG A 119 2.79 5.12 10.08
N ILE A 120 3.99 5.22 10.61
CA ILE A 120 4.84 6.41 10.45
C ILE A 120 5.14 6.67 8.96
N ALA A 121 5.48 5.63 8.21
CA ALA A 121 5.73 5.76 6.78
C ALA A 121 4.48 6.21 6.00
N ILE A 122 3.30 5.66 6.32
CA ILE A 122 2.03 6.05 5.72
C ILE A 122 1.71 7.51 6.04
N GLU A 123 1.77 7.90 7.31
CA GLU A 123 1.45 9.27 7.73
C GLU A 123 2.43 10.29 7.16
N GLY A 124 3.71 9.94 7.05
CA GLY A 124 4.71 10.79 6.41
C GLY A 124 4.40 11.11 4.95
N ILE A 125 3.90 10.14 4.19
CA ILE A 125 3.47 10.38 2.80
C ILE A 125 2.13 11.11 2.77
N ARG A 126 1.21 10.73 3.64
CA ARG A 126 -0.12 11.32 3.73
C ARG A 126 -0.10 12.80 4.09
N ALA A 127 0.92 13.25 4.80
CA ALA A 127 1.11 14.67 5.14
C ALA A 127 1.26 15.58 3.91
N ASP A 128 1.74 15.05 2.77
CA ASP A 128 1.86 15.80 1.52
C ASP A 128 0.54 15.84 0.73
N VAL A 129 -0.47 15.05 1.12
CA VAL A 129 -1.79 15.06 0.50
C VAL A 129 -2.61 16.23 1.06
N PRO A 130 -3.21 17.10 0.21
CA PRO A 130 -4.08 18.16 0.70
C PRO A 130 -5.19 17.61 1.61
N LYS A 131 -5.50 18.31 2.69
CA LYS A 131 -6.49 17.87 3.68
C LYS A 131 -7.85 17.53 3.05
N ALA A 132 -8.29 18.31 2.05
CA ALA A 132 -9.52 18.08 1.33
C ALA A 132 -9.54 16.74 0.57
N MET A 133 -8.37 16.21 0.19
CA MET A 133 -8.23 14.96 -0.57
C MET A 133 -7.94 13.73 0.31
N GLN A 134 -7.71 13.91 1.60
CA GLN A 134 -7.45 12.77 2.50
C GLN A 134 -8.62 11.78 2.60
N PRO A 135 -9.91 12.20 2.61
CA PRO A 135 -11.03 11.26 2.54
C PRO A 135 -11.02 10.41 1.26
N GLU A 136 -10.52 10.93 0.15
CA GLU A 136 -10.38 10.18 -1.10
C GLU A 136 -9.29 9.10 -0.99
N VAL A 137 -8.17 9.39 -0.31
CA VAL A 137 -7.15 8.37 0.03
C VAL A 137 -7.79 7.23 0.83
N ASP A 138 -8.60 7.55 1.82
CA ASP A 138 -9.29 6.55 2.64
C ASP A 138 -10.29 5.73 1.82
N ARG A 139 -11.05 6.37 0.92
CA ARG A 139 -11.98 5.70 0.02
C ARG A 139 -11.27 4.72 -0.91
N ILE A 140 -10.21 5.16 -1.58
CA ILE A 140 -9.41 4.34 -2.50
C ILE A 140 -8.80 3.15 -1.75
N SER A 141 -8.22 3.39 -0.58
CA SER A 141 -7.59 2.34 0.23
C SER A 141 -8.56 1.29 0.78
N ASN A 142 -9.86 1.60 0.81
CA ASN A 142 -10.93 0.66 1.20
C ASN A 142 -11.47 -0.15 0.00
N GLY A 143 -10.85 -0.09 -1.16
CA GLY A 143 -11.33 -0.74 -2.37
C GLY A 143 -12.50 0.01 -3.03
N GLY A 144 -12.71 1.26 -2.65
CA GLY A 144 -13.57 2.16 -3.41
C GLY A 144 -12.96 2.29 -4.79
N ALA A 145 -13.65 1.75 -5.82
CA ALA A 145 -13.25 1.94 -7.19
C ALA A 145 -12.97 3.43 -7.40
N MET A 146 -11.83 3.76 -7.99
CA MET A 146 -11.73 5.00 -8.76
C MET A 146 -13.02 5.03 -9.56
N ASN A 147 -13.79 6.10 -9.49
CA ASN A 147 -15.00 6.25 -10.30
C ASN A 147 -14.67 5.69 -11.68
N ASP A 148 -15.20 4.49 -11.99
CA ASP A 148 -14.89 3.76 -13.23
C ASP A 148 -15.42 4.49 -14.48
N ASP A 149 -15.90 5.70 -14.30
CA ASP A 149 -16.34 6.57 -15.38
C ASP A 149 -15.81 8.00 -15.25
N PRO A 150 -14.48 8.22 -15.35
CA PRO A 150 -13.93 9.57 -15.38
C PRO A 150 -14.40 10.39 -16.61
N LEU A 151 -15.08 9.75 -17.57
CA LEU A 151 -15.57 10.38 -18.78
C LEU A 151 -17.11 10.39 -18.89
N GLY A 152 -17.85 9.90 -17.87
CA GLY A 152 -19.31 9.89 -17.86
C GLY A 152 -19.97 9.04 -18.97
N LEU A 153 -19.26 8.05 -19.50
CA LEU A 153 -19.71 7.29 -20.68
C LEU A 153 -20.64 6.11 -20.37
N ARG A 154 -20.82 5.76 -19.09
CA ARG A 154 -21.70 4.65 -18.65
C ARG A 154 -23.10 5.09 -18.21
N GLY A 155 -23.44 6.35 -18.29
CA GLY A 155 -24.75 6.92 -17.93
C GLY A 155 -25.74 6.99 -19.09
N GLY A 156 -25.84 5.97 -19.92
CA GLY A 156 -26.80 5.90 -21.00
C GLY A 156 -27.71 4.69 -20.95
N ARG A 157 -28.75 4.72 -20.10
CA ARG A 157 -30.04 4.05 -20.36
C ARG A 157 -31.16 4.82 -19.68
#